data_e37a4383c54466c4447c19fe43bdae2f
#
_entry.id   e37a4383c54466c4447c19fe43bdae2f
#
_cell.length_a   1.000
_cell.length_b   1.000
_cell.length_c   1.000
_cell.angle_alpha   90.00
_cell.angle_beta   90.00
_cell.angle_gamma   90.00
#
_symmetry.space_group_name_H-M   'P 1'
#
loop_
_entity.id
_entity.type
_entity.pdbx_description
1 polymer ?
#
loop_
_entity_poly.entity_id
_entity_poly.type
_entity_poly.pdbx_seq_one_letter_code
_entity_poly.pdbx_strand_id
1 'polypeptide(L)'
;MRLAIAEINLQALAHNLAQVKRFAPGCKVMAVLKANAYGHGLVKIAQYLNDADAFAVARIDEALALRAGGLTKPIVLLEGFFHQDDLPILLANNFQTIIHDENQLTTLENTSLDAPIACWLKVNTGMHRLGIAPSQFESFYNRLKASPNARDDIKLMTHFSCADDINDEKTAQQIALFDSLASDKTEQHCLANSAGIIAWPKGHGEWVRPGLMLYGVSPMLNGVGQQHGLEPVMRLKTRVIAIRDVDAEQCVGYGGRWHSDKPTKLAVVAMGYGDGYPRHAEQGT
;
A
#
# COMPACT_ATOMS: atom_id res chain seq x y z
N MET A 1 23.98 -7.79 22.07
CA MET A 1 23.19 -6.60 21.71
C MET A 1 23.31 -6.40 20.21
N ARG A 2 22.20 -6.34 19.46
CA ARG A 2 22.24 -6.05 18.01
C ARG A 2 22.65 -4.59 17.82
N LEU A 3 23.57 -4.32 16.87
CA LEU A 3 24.08 -2.98 16.59
C LEU A 3 23.31 -2.30 15.44
N ALA A 4 22.73 -3.09 14.53
CA ALA A 4 21.81 -2.61 13.51
C ALA A 4 20.38 -2.57 14.08
N ILE A 5 19.75 -1.39 14.08
CA ILE A 5 18.42 -1.15 14.68
C ILE A 5 17.57 -0.36 13.68
N ALA A 6 16.36 -0.86 13.42
CA ALA A 6 15.29 -0.08 12.78
C ALA A 6 14.39 0.50 13.89
N GLU A 7 14.44 1.81 14.07
CA GLU A 7 13.61 2.53 15.04
C GLU A 7 12.35 3.04 14.34
N ILE A 8 11.17 2.71 14.88
CA ILE A 8 9.89 3.11 14.31
C ILE A 8 9.30 4.24 15.15
N ASN A 9 9.09 5.40 14.51
CA ASN A 9 8.47 6.57 15.12
C ASN A 9 6.95 6.54 14.90
N LEU A 10 6.21 6.10 15.91
CA LEU A 10 4.75 6.01 15.85
C LEU A 10 4.08 7.40 15.83
N GLN A 11 4.71 8.44 16.38
CA GLN A 11 4.18 9.81 16.33
C GLN A 11 4.21 10.36 14.90
N ALA A 12 5.31 10.12 14.17
CA ALA A 12 5.39 10.44 12.75
C ALA A 12 4.32 9.71 11.93
N LEU A 13 4.01 8.45 12.26
CA LEU A 13 2.94 7.68 11.62
C LEU A 13 1.56 8.34 11.82
N ALA A 14 1.24 8.77 13.05
CA ALA A 14 -0.02 9.47 13.34
C ALA A 14 -0.07 10.83 12.64
N HIS A 15 1.05 11.57 12.65
CA HIS A 15 1.18 12.82 11.90
C HIS A 15 0.90 12.61 10.40
N ASN A 16 1.49 11.60 9.79
CA ASN A 16 1.28 11.29 8.36
C ASN A 16 -0.17 10.92 8.07
N LEU A 17 -0.85 10.18 8.95
CA LEU A 17 -2.28 9.92 8.81
C LEU A 17 -3.11 11.21 8.87
N ALA A 18 -2.75 12.16 9.73
CA ALA A 18 -3.38 13.47 9.77
C ALA A 18 -3.14 14.26 8.46
N GLN A 19 -1.94 14.15 7.84
CA GLN A 19 -1.69 14.73 6.53
C GLN A 19 -2.57 14.09 5.44
N VAL A 20 -2.79 12.76 5.47
CA VAL A 20 -3.75 12.10 4.55
C VAL A 20 -5.11 12.76 4.64
N LYS A 21 -5.65 12.91 5.86
CA LYS A 21 -6.97 13.54 6.08
C LYS A 21 -7.01 15.01 5.64
N ARG A 22 -5.88 15.71 5.71
CA ARG A 22 -5.76 17.10 5.20
C ARG A 22 -5.80 17.16 3.68
N PHE A 23 -5.14 16.22 2.99
CA PHE A 23 -5.16 16.17 1.52
C PHE A 23 -6.50 15.66 0.96
N ALA A 24 -7.20 14.78 1.69
CA ALA A 24 -8.47 14.20 1.29
C ALA A 24 -9.55 14.42 2.37
N PRO A 25 -9.98 15.68 2.58
CA PRO A 25 -10.95 16.01 3.62
C PRO A 25 -12.30 15.36 3.32
N GLY A 26 -12.89 14.76 4.37
CA GLY A 26 -14.20 14.09 4.27
C GLY A 26 -14.13 12.65 3.73
N CYS A 27 -12.98 12.21 3.19
CA CYS A 27 -12.83 10.83 2.73
C CYS A 27 -12.54 9.88 3.89
N LYS A 28 -13.04 8.65 3.77
CA LYS A 28 -12.64 7.52 4.62
C LYS A 28 -11.24 7.05 4.21
N VAL A 29 -10.44 6.68 5.19
CA VAL A 29 -9.05 6.26 4.98
C VAL A 29 -8.91 4.75 5.17
N MET A 30 -8.55 4.07 4.09
CA MET A 30 -8.15 2.66 4.10
C MET A 30 -6.61 2.59 4.14
N ALA A 31 -6.03 2.45 5.33
CA ALA A 31 -4.57 2.40 5.50
C ALA A 31 -3.99 1.10 4.93
N VAL A 32 -3.04 1.21 3.99
CA VAL A 32 -2.42 0.06 3.33
C VAL A 32 -1.25 -0.44 4.15
N LEU A 33 -1.38 -1.68 4.67
CA LEU A 33 -0.44 -2.30 5.61
C LEU A 33 0.21 -3.58 5.07
N LYS A 34 0.07 -3.88 3.79
CA LYS A 34 0.66 -5.07 3.16
C LYS A 34 2.18 -5.13 3.35
N ALA A 35 2.77 -6.31 3.15
CA ALA A 35 4.20 -6.58 3.30
C ALA A 35 4.73 -6.16 4.69
N ASN A 36 4.06 -6.67 5.74
CA ASN A 36 4.39 -6.37 7.14
C ASN A 36 4.39 -4.85 7.43
N ALA A 37 3.37 -4.13 6.96
CA ALA A 37 3.28 -2.67 7.02
C ALA A 37 4.53 -2.00 6.40
N TYR A 38 4.86 -2.38 5.17
CA TYR A 38 6.07 -1.93 4.46
C TYR A 38 7.35 -2.14 5.29
N GLY A 39 7.42 -3.26 6.03
CA GLY A 39 8.55 -3.63 6.88
C GLY A 39 8.56 -2.99 8.28
N HIS A 40 7.53 -2.21 8.64
CA HIS A 40 7.46 -1.47 9.91
C HIS A 40 6.84 -2.26 11.08
N GLY A 41 6.29 -3.45 10.81
CA GLY A 41 5.67 -4.29 11.84
C GLY A 41 4.14 -4.18 11.85
N LEU A 42 3.47 -5.10 11.16
CA LEU A 42 2.05 -5.08 10.79
C LEU A 42 1.10 -4.74 11.94
N VAL A 43 1.11 -5.56 12.99
CA VAL A 43 0.13 -5.45 14.08
C VAL A 43 0.32 -4.16 14.89
N LYS A 44 1.57 -3.81 15.22
CA LYS A 44 1.87 -2.59 15.99
C LYS A 44 1.47 -1.32 15.23
N ILE A 45 1.77 -1.27 13.93
CA ILE A 45 1.38 -0.15 13.07
C ILE A 45 -0.16 -0.02 13.02
N ALA A 46 -0.87 -1.13 12.79
CA ALA A 46 -2.32 -1.12 12.75
C ALA A 46 -2.96 -0.69 14.08
N GLN A 47 -2.44 -1.18 15.21
CA GLN A 47 -2.91 -0.79 16.55
C GLN A 47 -2.74 0.71 16.82
N TYR A 48 -1.74 1.36 16.23
CA TYR A 48 -1.49 2.78 16.40
C TYR A 48 -2.31 3.66 15.44
N LEU A 49 -2.74 3.14 14.29
CA LEU A 49 -3.55 3.86 13.30
C LEU A 49 -5.05 3.85 13.65
N ASN A 50 -5.40 4.22 14.89
CA ASN A 50 -6.78 4.19 15.38
C ASN A 50 -7.74 5.10 14.62
N ASP A 51 -7.22 6.13 13.95
CA ASP A 51 -8.01 7.09 13.17
C ASP A 51 -8.20 6.69 11.71
N ALA A 52 -7.65 5.55 11.27
CA ALA A 52 -7.99 4.97 9.97
C ALA A 52 -9.37 4.29 10.04
N ASP A 53 -10.13 4.32 8.94
CA ASP A 53 -11.48 3.73 8.88
C ASP A 53 -11.43 2.23 8.55
N ALA A 54 -10.42 1.80 7.81
CA ALA A 54 -10.17 0.41 7.44
C ALA A 54 -8.67 0.15 7.24
N PHE A 55 -8.30 -1.13 7.20
CA PHE A 55 -6.97 -1.57 6.82
C PHE A 55 -7.03 -2.34 5.50
N ALA A 56 -5.95 -2.29 4.73
CA ALA A 56 -5.82 -3.05 3.50
C ALA A 56 -4.51 -3.82 3.49
N VAL A 57 -4.60 -5.10 3.20
CA VAL A 57 -3.47 -6.03 3.11
C VAL A 57 -3.47 -6.75 1.77
N ALA A 58 -2.39 -7.42 1.41
CA ALA A 58 -2.32 -8.19 0.17
C ALA A 58 -2.95 -9.57 0.37
N ARG A 59 -2.66 -10.26 1.46
CA ARG A 59 -2.96 -11.67 1.66
C ARG A 59 -3.75 -11.94 2.94
N ILE A 60 -4.39 -13.10 2.95
CA ILE A 60 -5.25 -13.55 4.06
C ILE A 60 -4.46 -13.78 5.35
N ASP A 61 -3.21 -14.27 5.28
CA ASP A 61 -2.34 -14.46 6.43
C ASP A 61 -2.03 -13.14 7.17
N GLU A 62 -1.85 -12.03 6.42
CA GLU A 62 -1.69 -10.70 7.01
C GLU A 62 -2.99 -10.24 7.70
N ALA A 63 -4.14 -10.50 7.08
CA ALA A 63 -5.44 -10.17 7.67
C ALA A 63 -5.71 -10.96 8.96
N LEU A 64 -5.40 -12.26 8.97
CA LEU A 64 -5.50 -13.12 10.15
C LEU A 64 -4.57 -12.66 11.28
N ALA A 65 -3.33 -12.25 10.95
CA ALA A 65 -2.40 -11.69 11.93
C ALA A 65 -2.95 -10.40 12.57
N LEU A 66 -3.61 -9.53 11.81
CA LEU A 66 -4.29 -8.35 12.34
C LEU A 66 -5.44 -8.73 13.28
N ARG A 67 -6.29 -9.69 12.93
CA ARG A 67 -7.37 -10.16 13.81
C ARG A 67 -6.82 -10.79 15.09
N ALA A 68 -5.80 -11.64 14.99
CA ALA A 68 -5.11 -12.20 16.15
C ALA A 68 -4.48 -11.12 17.05
N GLY A 69 -4.05 -9.99 16.45
CA GLY A 69 -3.58 -8.81 17.17
C GLY A 69 -4.68 -7.94 17.78
N GLY A 70 -5.94 -8.37 17.75
CA GLY A 70 -7.09 -7.67 18.36
C GLY A 70 -7.70 -6.55 17.53
N LEU A 71 -7.34 -6.41 16.25
CA LEU A 71 -7.90 -5.39 15.36
C LEU A 71 -9.32 -5.77 14.92
N THR A 72 -10.31 -4.91 15.18
CA THR A 72 -11.73 -5.14 14.85
C THR A 72 -12.23 -4.36 13.63
N LYS A 73 -11.49 -3.35 13.18
CA LYS A 73 -11.84 -2.54 12.00
C LYS A 73 -11.96 -3.39 10.74
N PRO A 74 -12.67 -2.91 9.70
CA PRO A 74 -12.72 -3.57 8.41
C PRO A 74 -11.31 -3.81 7.84
N ILE A 75 -11.08 -4.99 7.29
CA ILE A 75 -9.84 -5.37 6.61
C ILE A 75 -10.17 -5.81 5.19
N VAL A 76 -9.53 -5.21 4.21
CA VAL A 76 -9.75 -5.47 2.78
C VAL A 76 -8.55 -6.22 2.20
N LEU A 77 -8.81 -7.35 1.54
CA LEU A 77 -7.82 -8.10 0.78
C LEU A 77 -7.68 -7.49 -0.62
N LEU A 78 -6.55 -6.80 -0.89
CA LEU A 78 -6.32 -6.05 -2.14
C LEU A 78 -6.05 -6.91 -3.38
N GLU A 79 -5.80 -8.19 -3.18
CA GLU A 79 -5.61 -9.20 -4.23
C GLU A 79 -6.79 -10.18 -4.29
N GLY A 80 -7.78 -9.99 -3.41
CA GLY A 80 -8.90 -10.90 -3.26
C GLY A 80 -8.52 -12.19 -2.53
N PHE A 81 -9.25 -13.25 -2.82
CA PHE A 81 -8.96 -14.61 -2.35
C PHE A 81 -8.40 -15.45 -3.52
N PHE A 82 -7.68 -16.53 -3.19
CA PHE A 82 -7.02 -17.38 -4.19
C PHE A 82 -7.68 -18.74 -4.34
N HIS A 83 -8.33 -19.23 -3.27
CA HIS A 83 -8.96 -20.54 -3.23
C HIS A 83 -10.37 -20.45 -2.67
N GLN A 84 -11.24 -21.40 -3.05
CA GLN A 84 -12.58 -21.50 -2.50
C GLN A 84 -12.59 -21.62 -0.98
N ASP A 85 -11.61 -22.33 -0.42
CA ASP A 85 -11.45 -22.54 1.03
C ASP A 85 -11.13 -21.25 1.81
N ASP A 86 -10.72 -20.19 1.12
CA ASP A 86 -10.53 -18.87 1.73
C ASP A 86 -11.86 -18.21 2.11
N LEU A 87 -12.94 -18.47 1.36
CA LEU A 87 -14.22 -17.79 1.54
C LEU A 87 -14.85 -17.99 2.92
N PRO A 88 -14.90 -19.20 3.50
CA PRO A 88 -15.33 -19.39 4.90
C PRO A 88 -14.46 -18.63 5.90
N ILE A 89 -13.14 -18.49 5.63
CA ILE A 89 -12.22 -17.75 6.51
C ILE A 89 -12.51 -16.24 6.42
N LEU A 90 -12.78 -15.71 5.21
CA LEU A 90 -13.19 -14.32 5.03
C LEU A 90 -14.46 -14.02 5.83
N LEU A 91 -15.44 -14.88 5.72
CA LEU A 91 -16.73 -14.74 6.41
C LEU A 91 -16.55 -14.77 7.93
N ALA A 92 -15.87 -15.80 8.47
CA ALA A 92 -15.66 -15.99 9.91
C ALA A 92 -14.91 -14.81 10.56
N ASN A 93 -14.05 -14.12 9.82
CA ASN A 93 -13.25 -13.01 10.31
C ASN A 93 -13.78 -11.63 9.89
N ASN A 94 -14.93 -11.58 9.20
CA ASN A 94 -15.49 -10.36 8.64
C ASN A 94 -14.46 -9.57 7.81
N PHE A 95 -13.76 -10.28 6.90
CA PHE A 95 -12.87 -9.66 5.93
C PHE A 95 -13.66 -9.24 4.69
N GLN A 96 -13.20 -8.18 4.04
CA GLN A 96 -13.71 -7.74 2.75
C GLN A 96 -12.75 -8.19 1.66
N THR A 97 -13.26 -8.52 0.51
CA THR A 97 -12.46 -8.98 -0.63
C THR A 97 -12.66 -8.11 -1.85
N ILE A 98 -11.64 -7.98 -2.69
CA ILE A 98 -11.85 -7.49 -4.04
C ILE A 98 -12.20 -8.66 -4.97
N ILE A 99 -12.99 -8.35 -6.00
CA ILE A 99 -13.24 -9.20 -7.16
C ILE A 99 -12.63 -8.50 -8.37
N HIS A 100 -11.72 -9.17 -9.07
CA HIS A 100 -10.94 -8.59 -10.16
C HIS A 100 -10.78 -9.51 -11.37
N ASP A 101 -11.28 -10.74 -11.31
CA ASP A 101 -11.28 -11.69 -12.42
C ASP A 101 -12.46 -12.67 -12.37
N GLU A 102 -12.65 -13.40 -13.46
CA GLU A 102 -13.77 -14.33 -13.67
C GLU A 102 -13.73 -15.51 -12.68
N ASN A 103 -12.53 -16.03 -12.36
CA ASN A 103 -12.42 -17.17 -11.45
C ASN A 103 -12.90 -16.80 -10.05
N GLN A 104 -12.53 -15.61 -9.57
CA GLN A 104 -12.99 -15.13 -8.25
C GLN A 104 -14.51 -14.97 -8.23
N LEU A 105 -15.11 -14.34 -9.26
CA LEU A 105 -16.55 -14.14 -9.30
C LEU A 105 -17.30 -15.48 -9.36
N THR A 106 -16.91 -16.37 -10.27
CA THR A 106 -17.52 -17.69 -10.43
C THR A 106 -17.35 -18.55 -9.16
N THR A 107 -16.19 -18.50 -8.51
CA THR A 107 -15.97 -19.20 -7.25
C THR A 107 -16.87 -18.67 -6.14
N LEU A 108 -17.03 -17.35 -6.03
CA LEU A 108 -17.93 -16.73 -5.06
C LEU A 108 -19.39 -17.14 -5.31
N GLU A 109 -19.84 -17.11 -6.56
CA GLU A 109 -21.22 -17.48 -6.95
C GLU A 109 -21.56 -18.94 -6.63
N ASN A 110 -20.60 -19.86 -6.85
CA ASN A 110 -20.83 -21.30 -6.75
C ASN A 110 -20.51 -21.89 -5.36
N THR A 111 -20.03 -21.08 -4.42
CA THR A 111 -19.73 -21.55 -3.06
C THR A 111 -20.96 -21.43 -2.19
N SER A 112 -21.26 -22.47 -1.40
CA SER A 112 -22.30 -22.36 -0.36
C SER A 112 -21.73 -21.64 0.87
N LEU A 113 -22.26 -20.44 1.17
CA LEU A 113 -21.86 -19.64 2.32
C LEU A 113 -23.08 -19.40 3.22
N ASP A 114 -22.86 -19.35 4.52
CA ASP A 114 -23.90 -19.10 5.53
C ASP A 114 -24.35 -17.62 5.56
N ALA A 115 -23.54 -16.71 5.03
CA ALA A 115 -23.84 -15.28 4.93
C ALA A 115 -23.00 -14.60 3.82
N PRO A 116 -23.45 -13.44 3.31
CA PRO A 116 -22.74 -12.73 2.24
C PRO A 116 -21.47 -12.03 2.73
N ILE A 117 -20.46 -11.95 1.85
CA ILE A 117 -19.17 -11.29 2.05
C ILE A 117 -19.21 -9.87 1.43
N ALA A 118 -18.61 -8.89 2.10
CA ALA A 118 -18.45 -7.56 1.56
C ALA A 118 -17.42 -7.53 0.41
N CYS A 119 -17.84 -7.09 -0.76
CA CYS A 119 -17.08 -7.14 -2.00
C CYS A 119 -16.76 -5.74 -2.54
N TRP A 120 -15.57 -5.63 -3.14
CA TRP A 120 -15.12 -4.49 -3.93
C TRP A 120 -14.92 -4.94 -5.37
N LEU A 121 -15.65 -4.38 -6.32
CA LEU A 121 -15.40 -4.65 -7.73
C LEU A 121 -14.25 -3.77 -8.21
N LYS A 122 -13.18 -4.41 -8.67
CA LYS A 122 -11.99 -3.72 -9.14
C LYS A 122 -11.91 -3.71 -10.65
N VAL A 123 -11.82 -2.49 -11.21
CA VAL A 123 -11.73 -2.24 -12.66
C VAL A 123 -10.31 -1.85 -13.04
N ASN A 124 -9.81 -2.40 -14.13
CA ASN A 124 -8.55 -2.00 -14.74
C ASN A 124 -8.77 -0.82 -15.69
N THR A 125 -8.55 0.38 -15.21
CA THR A 125 -8.65 1.60 -16.01
C THR A 125 -7.35 2.02 -16.68
N GLY A 126 -6.28 1.21 -16.58
CA GLY A 126 -5.02 1.52 -17.26
C GLY A 126 -3.74 1.13 -16.52
N MET A 127 -3.82 0.50 -15.33
CA MET A 127 -2.62 -0.01 -14.65
C MET A 127 -2.18 -1.38 -15.17
N HIS A 128 -3.09 -2.18 -15.74
CA HIS A 128 -2.82 -3.48 -16.36
C HIS A 128 -2.12 -4.51 -15.46
N ARG A 129 -2.48 -4.50 -14.17
CA ARG A 129 -1.98 -5.47 -13.19
C ARG A 129 -3.09 -6.38 -12.66
N LEU A 130 -4.13 -5.82 -12.07
CA LEU A 130 -5.32 -6.50 -11.55
C LEU A 130 -6.55 -5.64 -11.85
N GLY A 131 -7.68 -6.28 -12.09
CA GLY A 131 -8.95 -5.64 -12.37
C GLY A 131 -9.58 -6.19 -13.65
N ILE A 132 -10.90 -6.25 -13.66
CA ILE A 132 -11.68 -6.63 -14.85
C ILE A 132 -11.52 -5.60 -15.97
N ALA A 133 -11.68 -6.01 -17.21
CA ALA A 133 -11.69 -5.07 -18.33
C ALA A 133 -12.92 -4.14 -18.24
N PRO A 134 -12.82 -2.88 -18.68
CA PRO A 134 -13.95 -1.94 -18.70
C PRO A 134 -15.19 -2.49 -19.40
N SER A 135 -15.01 -3.24 -20.49
CA SER A 135 -16.11 -3.89 -21.22
C SER A 135 -16.86 -4.97 -20.43
N GLN A 136 -16.27 -5.49 -19.34
CA GLN A 136 -16.88 -6.50 -18.48
C GLN A 136 -17.62 -5.89 -17.28
N PHE A 137 -17.51 -4.57 -17.08
CA PHE A 137 -17.96 -3.90 -15.86
C PHE A 137 -19.44 -4.20 -15.54
N GLU A 138 -20.34 -3.94 -16.46
CA GLU A 138 -21.78 -4.14 -16.24
C GLU A 138 -22.12 -5.62 -15.95
N SER A 139 -21.49 -6.55 -16.65
CA SER A 139 -21.71 -7.98 -16.42
C SER A 139 -21.30 -8.39 -15.00
N PHE A 140 -20.09 -8.00 -14.57
CA PHE A 140 -19.59 -8.33 -13.24
C PHE A 140 -20.37 -7.63 -12.13
N TYR A 141 -20.69 -6.35 -12.33
CA TYR A 141 -21.49 -5.58 -11.38
C TYR A 141 -22.86 -6.23 -11.15
N ASN A 142 -23.59 -6.56 -12.22
CA ASN A 142 -24.91 -7.17 -12.13
C ASN A 142 -24.85 -8.57 -11.51
N ARG A 143 -23.86 -9.38 -11.84
CA ARG A 143 -23.65 -10.70 -11.24
C ARG A 143 -23.35 -10.60 -9.74
N LEU A 144 -22.49 -9.67 -9.31
CA LEU A 144 -22.23 -9.43 -7.89
C LEU A 144 -23.49 -8.98 -7.16
N LYS A 145 -24.28 -8.06 -7.74
CA LYS A 145 -25.57 -7.61 -7.15
C LYS A 145 -26.60 -8.73 -7.06
N ALA A 146 -26.57 -9.69 -7.95
CA ALA A 146 -27.48 -10.84 -7.95
C ALA A 146 -27.00 -12.01 -7.06
N SER A 147 -25.73 -12.02 -6.68
CA SER A 147 -25.13 -13.12 -5.92
C SER A 147 -25.58 -13.10 -4.46
N PRO A 148 -26.16 -14.20 -3.93
CA PRO A 148 -26.51 -14.30 -2.51
C PRO A 148 -25.27 -14.32 -1.60
N ASN A 149 -24.09 -14.54 -2.17
CA ASN A 149 -22.81 -14.59 -1.45
C ASN A 149 -22.07 -13.24 -1.39
N ALA A 150 -22.56 -12.23 -2.12
CA ALA A 150 -22.06 -10.85 -2.04
C ALA A 150 -23.06 -9.97 -1.29
N ARG A 151 -22.55 -9.07 -0.42
CA ARG A 151 -23.41 -8.09 0.24
C ARG A 151 -23.88 -7.03 -0.75
N ASP A 152 -25.05 -6.46 -0.53
CA ASP A 152 -25.65 -5.42 -1.40
C ASP A 152 -24.82 -4.14 -1.49
N ASP A 153 -24.02 -3.84 -0.44
CA ASP A 153 -23.16 -2.66 -0.36
C ASP A 153 -21.82 -2.84 -1.09
N ILE A 154 -21.86 -3.33 -2.33
CA ILE A 154 -20.66 -3.44 -3.19
C ILE A 154 -19.99 -2.06 -3.29
N LYS A 155 -18.66 -2.06 -3.39
CA LYS A 155 -17.88 -0.85 -3.60
C LYS A 155 -17.05 -0.98 -4.86
N LEU A 156 -16.76 0.15 -5.49
CA LEU A 156 -16.03 0.19 -6.76
C LEU A 156 -14.60 0.69 -6.54
N MET A 157 -13.65 0.08 -7.24
CA MET A 157 -12.23 0.39 -7.05
C MET A 157 -11.45 0.37 -8.36
N THR A 158 -10.49 1.27 -8.49
CA THR A 158 -9.40 1.17 -9.47
C THR A 158 -8.03 1.46 -8.82
N HIS A 159 -6.97 1.55 -9.60
CA HIS A 159 -5.64 1.93 -9.13
C HIS A 159 -4.89 2.73 -10.20
N PHE A 160 -4.36 3.88 -9.80
CA PHE A 160 -3.60 4.75 -10.71
C PHE A 160 -2.19 4.20 -10.94
N SER A 161 -1.73 4.29 -12.18
CA SER A 161 -0.39 3.83 -12.59
C SER A 161 0.66 4.93 -12.54
N CYS A 162 0.28 6.17 -12.88
CA CYS A 162 1.18 7.31 -13.10
C CYS A 162 0.76 8.55 -12.31
N ALA A 163 0.10 8.38 -11.14
CA ALA A 163 -0.36 9.52 -10.35
C ALA A 163 0.78 10.31 -9.70
N ASP A 164 1.98 9.79 -9.72
CA ASP A 164 3.24 10.41 -9.26
C ASP A 164 3.79 11.47 -10.23
N ASP A 165 3.38 11.43 -11.49
CA ASP A 165 3.68 12.47 -12.48
C ASP A 165 2.42 13.26 -12.83
N ILE A 166 2.38 14.53 -12.42
CA ILE A 166 1.25 15.43 -12.69
C ILE A 166 1.18 15.89 -14.17
N ASN A 167 2.23 15.70 -14.93
CA ASN A 167 2.30 16.05 -16.35
C ASN A 167 1.87 14.88 -17.27
N ASP A 168 1.73 13.67 -16.73
CA ASP A 168 1.20 12.51 -17.46
C ASP A 168 -0.33 12.52 -17.45
N GLU A 169 -0.96 12.56 -18.61
CA GLU A 169 -2.41 12.56 -18.77
C GLU A 169 -3.09 11.25 -18.36
N LYS A 170 -2.32 10.19 -18.16
CA LYS A 170 -2.83 8.84 -17.91
C LYS A 170 -3.73 8.77 -16.68
N THR A 171 -3.40 9.48 -15.60
CA THR A 171 -4.24 9.50 -14.40
C THR A 171 -5.57 10.20 -14.65
N ALA A 172 -5.58 11.30 -15.41
CA ALA A 172 -6.82 11.97 -15.82
C ALA A 172 -7.69 11.06 -16.69
N GLN A 173 -7.08 10.32 -17.62
CA GLN A 173 -7.77 9.32 -18.47
C GLN A 173 -8.34 8.18 -17.64
N GLN A 174 -7.60 7.69 -16.63
CA GLN A 174 -8.07 6.64 -15.73
C GLN A 174 -9.29 7.09 -14.90
N ILE A 175 -9.29 8.35 -14.42
CA ILE A 175 -10.42 8.94 -13.70
C ILE A 175 -11.63 9.04 -14.63
N ALA A 176 -11.46 9.65 -15.82
CA ALA A 176 -12.55 9.83 -16.78
C ALA A 176 -13.18 8.49 -17.21
N LEU A 177 -12.35 7.46 -17.45
CA LEU A 177 -12.85 6.12 -17.77
C LEU A 177 -13.62 5.52 -16.59
N PHE A 178 -13.11 5.61 -15.37
CA PHE A 178 -13.81 5.10 -14.19
C PHE A 178 -15.15 5.81 -13.99
N ASP A 179 -15.18 7.15 -14.08
CA ASP A 179 -16.40 7.96 -13.93
C ASP A 179 -17.44 7.60 -15.00
N SER A 180 -17.02 7.33 -16.23
CA SER A 180 -17.94 6.89 -17.30
C SER A 180 -18.60 5.54 -17.02
N LEU A 181 -17.90 4.62 -16.33
CA LEU A 181 -18.42 3.30 -15.96
C LEU A 181 -19.33 3.37 -14.72
N ALA A 182 -19.04 4.29 -13.80
CA ALA A 182 -19.72 4.41 -12.53
C ALA A 182 -20.75 5.56 -12.47
N SER A 183 -21.03 6.23 -13.59
CA SER A 183 -21.85 7.46 -13.65
C SER A 183 -23.27 7.30 -13.13
N ASP A 184 -23.87 6.12 -13.26
CA ASP A 184 -25.22 5.77 -12.80
C ASP A 184 -25.22 4.92 -11.53
N LYS A 185 -24.06 4.70 -10.91
CA LYS A 185 -23.90 3.88 -9.72
C LYS A 185 -23.85 4.76 -8.46
N THR A 186 -24.49 4.30 -7.40
CA THR A 186 -24.54 4.96 -6.10
C THR A 186 -23.55 4.39 -5.09
N GLU A 187 -22.77 3.43 -5.52
CA GLU A 187 -21.76 2.75 -4.73
C GLU A 187 -20.61 3.66 -4.31
N GLN A 188 -19.97 3.36 -3.18
CA GLN A 188 -18.79 4.08 -2.75
C GLN A 188 -17.58 3.74 -3.64
N HIS A 189 -16.78 4.75 -3.95
CA HIS A 189 -15.63 4.66 -4.84
C HIS A 189 -14.31 4.76 -4.09
N CYS A 190 -13.28 4.10 -4.62
CA CYS A 190 -11.92 4.14 -4.09
C CYS A 190 -10.89 4.07 -5.23
N LEU A 191 -10.37 5.22 -5.66
CA LEU A 191 -9.42 5.30 -6.77
C LEU A 191 -8.00 5.62 -6.28
N ALA A 192 -7.86 6.67 -5.44
CA ALA A 192 -6.59 7.28 -5.11
C ALA A 192 -5.68 6.39 -4.25
N ASN A 193 -4.46 6.17 -4.74
CA ASN A 193 -3.30 5.75 -3.96
C ASN A 193 -2.61 6.98 -3.33
N SER A 194 -1.43 6.82 -2.70
CA SER A 194 -0.72 7.94 -2.06
C SER A 194 -0.47 9.13 -2.97
N ALA A 195 -0.07 8.92 -4.21
CA ALA A 195 0.15 10.01 -5.18
C ALA A 195 -1.19 10.64 -5.61
N GLY A 196 -2.21 9.82 -5.84
CA GLY A 196 -3.56 10.29 -6.14
C GLY A 196 -4.14 11.15 -5.03
N ILE A 197 -3.87 10.84 -3.76
CA ILE A 197 -4.30 11.63 -2.61
C ILE A 197 -3.68 13.04 -2.64
N ILE A 198 -2.39 13.15 -2.97
CA ILE A 198 -1.67 14.43 -2.96
C ILE A 198 -2.03 15.28 -4.18
N ALA A 199 -2.08 14.68 -5.37
CA ALA A 199 -2.06 15.44 -6.63
C ALA A 199 -3.38 15.39 -7.41
N TRP A 200 -4.30 14.49 -7.11
CA TRP A 200 -5.50 14.22 -7.93
C TRP A 200 -6.80 14.25 -7.12
N PRO A 201 -7.24 15.41 -6.59
CA PRO A 201 -8.45 15.50 -5.75
C PRO A 201 -9.72 14.95 -6.42
N LYS A 202 -9.86 15.07 -7.74
CA LYS A 202 -10.98 14.49 -8.49
C LYS A 202 -11.03 12.96 -8.46
N GLY A 203 -9.91 12.31 -8.13
CA GLY A 203 -9.81 10.85 -8.03
C GLY A 203 -9.92 10.32 -6.60
N HIS A 204 -10.36 11.10 -5.62
CA HIS A 204 -10.43 10.61 -4.24
C HIS A 204 -11.56 9.58 -4.03
N GLY A 205 -12.79 9.88 -4.46
CA GLY A 205 -13.99 9.11 -4.12
C GLY A 205 -14.33 9.24 -2.63
N GLU A 206 -15.13 8.34 -2.10
CA GLU A 206 -15.46 8.28 -0.66
C GLU A 206 -14.34 7.65 0.16
N TRP A 207 -13.45 6.90 -0.48
CA TRP A 207 -12.34 6.21 0.14
C TRP A 207 -11.01 6.55 -0.53
N VAL A 208 -9.98 6.73 0.29
CA VAL A 208 -8.59 6.85 -0.17
C VAL A 208 -7.71 5.77 0.41
N ARG A 209 -6.65 5.35 -0.33
CA ARG A 209 -5.76 4.24 0.04
C ARG A 209 -4.31 4.70 0.19
N PRO A 210 -3.96 5.41 1.27
CA PRO A 210 -2.57 5.78 1.52
C PRO A 210 -1.72 4.52 1.80
N GLY A 211 -0.57 4.44 1.16
CA GLY A 211 0.49 3.49 1.44
C GLY A 211 1.77 4.24 1.79
N LEU A 212 2.62 4.54 0.80
CA LEU A 212 3.94 5.17 1.00
C LEU A 212 3.89 6.43 1.88
N MET A 213 2.89 7.30 1.68
CA MET A 213 2.79 8.54 2.45
C MET A 213 2.58 8.31 3.94
N LEU A 214 1.97 7.19 4.38
CA LEU A 214 1.85 6.86 5.80
C LEU A 214 3.23 6.66 6.45
N TYR A 215 4.20 6.16 5.69
CA TYR A 215 5.54 5.87 6.17
C TYR A 215 6.52 7.03 5.97
N GLY A 216 6.04 8.19 5.48
CA GLY A 216 6.82 9.41 5.34
C GLY A 216 7.61 9.53 4.05
N VAL A 217 7.34 8.65 3.08
CA VAL A 217 7.98 8.67 1.76
C VAL A 217 7.09 9.44 0.78
N SER A 218 7.69 10.37 0.01
CA SER A 218 6.98 11.04 -1.08
C SER A 218 6.56 10.01 -2.13
N PRO A 219 5.28 9.96 -2.51
CA PRO A 219 4.86 9.16 -3.64
C PRO A 219 5.05 9.87 -4.98
N MET A 220 5.48 11.13 -4.98
CA MET A 220 5.60 11.96 -6.19
C MET A 220 6.96 11.79 -6.85
N LEU A 221 6.99 11.81 -8.18
CA LEU A 221 8.20 11.74 -8.96
C LEU A 221 9.17 12.86 -8.53
N ASN A 222 10.44 12.50 -8.25
CA ASN A 222 11.49 13.41 -7.80
C ASN A 222 11.18 14.23 -6.53
N GLY A 223 10.15 13.82 -5.76
CA GLY A 223 9.75 14.49 -4.52
C GLY A 223 10.35 13.86 -3.26
N VAL A 224 10.45 14.64 -2.19
CA VAL A 224 10.76 14.16 -0.83
C VAL A 224 9.57 14.36 0.09
N GLY A 225 9.40 13.48 1.10
CA GLY A 225 8.23 13.49 1.98
C GLY A 225 7.97 14.82 2.67
N GLN A 226 9.04 15.51 3.08
CA GLN A 226 8.96 16.83 3.75
C GLN A 226 8.26 17.91 2.92
N GLN A 227 8.35 17.87 1.58
CA GLN A 227 7.64 18.81 0.69
C GLN A 227 6.13 18.71 0.81
N HIS A 228 5.63 17.55 1.28
CA HIS A 228 4.21 17.27 1.51
C HIS A 228 3.86 17.25 3.01
N GLY A 229 4.77 17.73 3.87
CA GLY A 229 4.60 17.72 5.32
C GLY A 229 4.62 16.32 5.93
N LEU A 230 5.23 15.34 5.26
CA LEU A 230 5.36 13.97 5.75
C LEU A 230 6.64 13.80 6.56
N GLU A 231 6.59 12.98 7.60
CA GLU A 231 7.71 12.67 8.49
C GLU A 231 8.16 11.22 8.31
N PRO A 232 9.48 10.94 8.18
CA PRO A 232 9.99 9.58 8.11
C PRO A 232 9.59 8.76 9.34
N VAL A 233 8.97 7.60 9.13
CA VAL A 233 8.55 6.69 10.23
C VAL A 233 9.65 5.75 10.64
N MET A 234 10.52 5.31 9.72
CA MET A 234 11.64 4.42 10.02
C MET A 234 12.96 5.19 10.01
N ARG A 235 13.79 4.93 11.03
CA ARG A 235 15.17 5.39 11.11
C ARG A 235 16.09 4.19 11.33
N LEU A 236 17.04 3.99 10.44
CA LEU A 236 18.10 2.99 10.63
C LEU A 236 19.22 3.61 11.49
N LYS A 237 19.60 2.89 12.55
CA LYS A 237 20.69 3.26 13.46
C LYS A 237 21.70 2.14 13.54
N THR A 238 22.97 2.55 13.59
CA THR A 238 24.08 1.62 13.81
C THR A 238 25.22 2.33 14.55
N ARG A 239 26.32 1.63 14.77
CA ARG A 239 27.51 2.18 15.40
C ARG A 239 28.72 2.05 14.49
N VAL A 240 29.62 3.01 14.58
CA VAL A 240 30.97 2.92 14.00
C VAL A 240 31.73 1.86 14.80
N ILE A 241 32.31 0.88 14.12
CA ILE A 241 33.13 -0.20 14.74
C ILE A 241 34.61 -0.10 14.41
N ALA A 242 34.99 0.66 13.38
CA ALA A 242 36.35 0.96 13.04
C ALA A 242 36.47 2.27 12.26
N ILE A 243 37.59 2.95 12.41
CA ILE A 243 37.99 4.08 11.57
C ILE A 243 39.30 3.67 10.87
N ARG A 244 39.41 3.97 9.59
CA ARG A 244 40.59 3.70 8.75
C ARG A 244 41.02 4.97 8.04
N ASP A 245 42.29 5.23 8.03
CA ASP A 245 42.89 6.21 7.14
C ASP A 245 43.20 5.50 5.83
N VAL A 246 42.81 6.10 4.70
CA VAL A 246 42.98 5.58 3.36
C VAL A 246 43.64 6.67 2.52
N ASP A 247 44.75 6.35 1.88
CA ASP A 247 45.47 7.30 1.01
C ASP A 247 44.69 7.55 -0.29
N ALA A 248 45.07 8.60 -1.00
CA ALA A 248 44.52 8.85 -2.35
C ALA A 248 44.73 7.63 -3.26
N GLU A 249 43.83 7.41 -4.22
CA GLU A 249 43.85 6.34 -5.22
C GLU A 249 43.75 4.91 -4.63
N GLN A 250 43.40 4.77 -3.34
CA GLN A 250 43.16 3.47 -2.73
C GLN A 250 41.74 2.97 -2.96
N CYS A 251 41.63 1.72 -3.40
CA CYS A 251 40.37 1.03 -3.58
C CYS A 251 39.80 0.49 -2.26
N VAL A 252 38.49 0.51 -2.07
CA VAL A 252 37.82 0.01 -0.88
C VAL A 252 36.81 -1.08 -1.22
N GLY A 253 36.83 -2.16 -0.46
CA GLY A 253 35.86 -3.25 -0.51
C GLY A 253 36.02 -4.19 -1.70
N TYR A 254 35.04 -5.09 -1.85
CA TYR A 254 35.04 -6.09 -2.91
C TYR A 254 34.95 -5.49 -4.31
N GLY A 255 35.90 -5.86 -5.16
CA GLY A 255 35.97 -5.40 -6.54
C GLY A 255 36.45 -3.98 -6.72
N GLY A 256 36.88 -3.28 -5.64
CA GLY A 256 37.47 -1.94 -5.72
C GLY A 256 36.59 -0.90 -6.42
N ARG A 257 35.27 -1.01 -6.31
CA ARG A 257 34.33 -0.14 -7.03
C ARG A 257 34.39 1.33 -6.58
N TRP A 258 34.77 1.55 -5.35
CA TRP A 258 34.99 2.88 -4.82
C TRP A 258 36.49 3.06 -4.55
N HIS A 259 37.03 4.20 -4.91
CA HIS A 259 38.38 4.63 -4.57
C HIS A 259 38.34 6.05 -4.03
N SER A 260 39.34 6.40 -3.24
CA SER A 260 39.48 7.73 -2.66
C SER A 260 40.22 8.66 -3.61
N ASP A 261 39.64 9.80 -3.95
CA ASP A 261 40.32 10.84 -4.77
C ASP A 261 41.37 11.62 -3.98
N LYS A 262 41.38 11.52 -2.66
CA LYS A 262 42.24 12.20 -1.70
C LYS A 262 42.40 11.40 -0.43
N PRO A 263 43.43 11.66 0.42
CA PRO A 263 43.54 11.04 1.74
C PRO A 263 42.22 11.23 2.53
N THR A 264 41.60 10.13 2.97
CA THR A 264 40.21 10.10 3.49
C THR A 264 40.15 9.23 4.72
N LYS A 265 39.33 9.63 5.70
CA LYS A 265 38.92 8.77 6.82
C LYS A 265 37.64 8.02 6.49
N LEU A 266 37.70 6.71 6.57
CA LEU A 266 36.54 5.83 6.40
C LEU A 266 36.04 5.36 7.75
N ALA A 267 34.73 5.42 7.95
CA ALA A 267 34.05 4.80 9.08
C ALA A 267 33.42 3.48 8.65
N VAL A 268 33.80 2.39 9.27
CA VAL A 268 33.15 1.08 9.12
C VAL A 268 32.00 1.02 10.13
N VAL A 269 30.78 0.78 9.65
CA VAL A 269 29.59 0.70 10.48
C VAL A 269 29.11 -0.74 10.65
N ALA A 270 28.48 -1.05 11.77
CA ALA A 270 27.98 -2.39 12.10
C ALA A 270 26.63 -2.66 11.46
N MET A 271 26.51 -2.47 10.15
CA MET A 271 25.34 -2.76 9.35
C MET A 271 25.77 -3.14 7.94
N GLY A 272 25.14 -4.14 7.37
CA GLY A 272 25.44 -4.59 6.02
C GLY A 272 24.32 -5.44 5.42
N TYR A 273 24.61 -6.09 4.30
CA TYR A 273 23.61 -6.91 3.58
C TYR A 273 23.09 -8.10 4.42
N GLY A 274 23.84 -8.58 5.38
CA GLY A 274 23.38 -9.60 6.35
C GLY A 274 22.26 -9.11 7.27
N ASP A 275 22.08 -7.78 7.41
CA ASP A 275 20.99 -7.15 8.16
C ASP A 275 19.83 -6.70 7.25
N GLY A 276 19.92 -6.97 5.95
CA GLY A 276 18.92 -6.55 4.94
C GLY A 276 19.24 -5.24 4.22
N TYR A 277 20.41 -4.62 4.48
CA TYR A 277 20.81 -3.42 3.74
C TYR A 277 21.16 -3.78 2.29
N PRO A 278 20.74 -3.00 1.28
CA PRO A 278 20.98 -3.35 -0.13
C PRO A 278 22.48 -3.49 -0.45
N ARG A 279 22.89 -4.67 -0.95
CA ARG A 279 24.30 -4.93 -1.32
C ARG A 279 24.77 -4.06 -2.49
N HIS A 280 23.86 -3.63 -3.34
CA HIS A 280 24.13 -2.82 -4.52
C HIS A 280 23.60 -1.40 -4.39
N ALA A 281 23.57 -0.87 -3.15
CA ALA A 281 23.28 0.54 -2.94
C ALA A 281 24.27 1.40 -3.75
N GLU A 282 23.76 2.42 -4.41
CA GLU A 282 24.60 3.35 -5.16
C GLU A 282 25.43 4.21 -4.21
N GLN A 283 26.53 4.80 -4.73
CA GLN A 283 27.34 5.73 -3.96
C GLN A 283 26.51 6.95 -3.56
N GLY A 284 26.56 7.34 -2.29
CA GLY A 284 25.83 8.48 -1.77
C GLY A 284 24.40 8.18 -1.30
N THR A 285 24.01 6.89 -1.21
CA THR A 285 22.76 6.48 -0.57
C THR A 285 22.84 6.47 0.95
#